data_9460f1d0e0b1c6adaa55e5cfc21eb513
#
_entry.id   9460f1d0e0b1c6adaa55e5cfc21eb513
#
_cell.length_a   1.000
_cell.length_b   1.000
_cell.length_c   1.000
_cell.angle_alpha   90.00
_cell.angle_beta   90.00
_cell.angle_gamma   90.00
#
_symmetry.space_group_name_H-M   'P 1'
#
loop_
_entity.id
_entity.type
_entity.pdbx_description
1 polymer ?
#
loop_
_entity_poly.entity_id
_entity_poly.type
_entity_poly.pdbx_seq_one_letter_code
_entity_poly.pdbx_strand_id
1 'polypeptide(L)'
;MSEIVTRRFNAGPVELAYIDEGDGEPIVLVHGFASNKEVNWVYPGWVTTLRRAGRRTIALDNRGHGASTKLYDPALYHTDLMADDIRALLDHLGLARADVMGYSMGARNTAFLARAHGERVRCAILGGLGIHLVKDGGLPGSIAAALEAPSVEDVTDPQGRMFRAFAEQTKSDRLALAACIRGSRQSLSPSEVAQIAVPMLIAVGTKDDIAGSPRELAALVPGARALDIPGRDHMLSVGDRAFKEAVLRFLEERP
;
A
#
# COMPACT_ATOMS: atom_id res chain seq x y z
N MET A 1 16.59 21.68 -1.10
CA MET A 1 15.71 20.60 -1.57
C MET A 1 14.59 21.27 -2.35
N SER A 2 14.33 20.87 -3.60
CA SER A 2 13.16 21.34 -4.35
C SER A 2 11.89 20.95 -3.58
N GLU A 3 10.91 21.83 -3.57
CA GLU A 3 9.60 21.59 -2.99
C GLU A 3 8.94 20.40 -3.73
N ILE A 4 8.44 19.40 -2.99
CA ILE A 4 7.74 18.25 -3.57
C ILE A 4 6.35 18.72 -4.00
N VAL A 5 6.07 18.64 -5.30
CA VAL A 5 4.82 19.14 -5.89
C VAL A 5 3.80 18.00 -5.99
N THR A 6 2.62 18.20 -5.39
CA THR A 6 1.47 17.31 -5.60
C THR A 6 0.85 17.57 -6.98
N ARG A 7 0.76 16.52 -7.80
CA ARG A 7 0.13 16.48 -9.11
C ARG A 7 -1.20 15.72 -9.03
N ARG A 8 -2.04 15.83 -10.07
CA ARG A 8 -3.35 15.16 -10.13
C ARG A 8 -3.57 14.53 -11.49
N PHE A 9 -4.38 13.47 -11.53
CA PHE A 9 -4.85 12.84 -12.75
C PHE A 9 -6.22 12.20 -12.52
N ASN A 10 -6.93 11.86 -13.59
CA ASN A 10 -8.23 11.20 -13.52
C ASN A 10 -8.08 9.70 -13.80
N ALA A 11 -8.48 8.87 -12.84
CA ALA A 11 -8.69 7.43 -12.99
C ALA A 11 -10.19 7.20 -13.22
N GLY A 12 -10.64 7.30 -14.47
CA GLY A 12 -12.06 7.36 -14.79
C GLY A 12 -12.74 8.58 -14.14
N PRO A 13 -13.79 8.39 -13.31
CA PRO A 13 -14.49 9.50 -12.65
C PRO A 13 -13.80 10.01 -11.37
N VAL A 14 -12.71 9.39 -10.94
CA VAL A 14 -12.03 9.71 -9.67
C VAL A 14 -10.75 10.47 -9.93
N GLU A 15 -10.64 11.68 -9.38
CA GLU A 15 -9.38 12.44 -9.41
C GLU A 15 -8.46 11.96 -8.27
N LEU A 16 -7.24 11.57 -8.63
CA LEU A 16 -6.22 11.06 -7.71
C LEU A 16 -4.99 11.98 -7.69
N ALA A 17 -4.38 12.09 -6.51
CA ALA A 17 -3.19 12.88 -6.28
C ALA A 17 -1.95 12.02 -6.20
N TYR A 18 -0.82 12.52 -6.69
CA TYR A 18 0.46 11.83 -6.63
C TYR A 18 1.63 12.83 -6.59
N ILE A 19 2.81 12.34 -6.21
CA ILE A 19 4.09 13.01 -6.40
C ILE A 19 4.95 12.20 -7.36
N ASP A 20 5.86 12.86 -8.07
CA ASP A 20 6.72 12.25 -9.09
C ASP A 20 8.09 12.90 -9.03
N GLU A 21 9.09 12.18 -8.54
CA GLU A 21 10.39 12.68 -8.15
C GLU A 21 11.52 11.81 -8.71
N GLY A 22 12.50 12.42 -9.37
CA GLY A 22 13.66 11.75 -9.98
C GLY A 22 13.43 11.30 -11.42
N ASP A 23 14.45 10.73 -12.06
CA ASP A 23 14.47 10.49 -13.51
C ASP A 23 14.78 9.04 -13.93
N GLY A 24 15.08 8.15 -12.97
CA GLY A 24 15.50 6.78 -13.26
C GLY A 24 14.38 5.81 -13.57
N GLU A 25 14.65 4.53 -13.39
CA GLU A 25 13.61 3.49 -13.51
C GLU A 25 12.46 3.76 -12.52
N PRO A 26 11.19 3.71 -13.00
CA PRO A 26 10.05 4.09 -12.19
C PRO A 26 9.72 3.03 -11.13
N ILE A 27 9.45 3.53 -9.92
CA ILE A 27 8.83 2.78 -8.84
C ILE A 27 7.60 3.52 -8.33
N VAL A 28 6.44 2.85 -8.31
CA VAL A 28 5.19 3.37 -7.75
C VAL A 28 5.05 2.92 -6.31
N LEU A 29 4.74 3.87 -5.41
CA LEU A 29 4.56 3.65 -3.98
C LEU A 29 3.09 3.82 -3.60
N VAL A 30 2.49 2.80 -2.98
CA VAL A 30 1.08 2.72 -2.63
C VAL A 30 0.92 2.58 -1.12
N HIS A 31 0.41 3.61 -0.45
CA HIS A 31 0.34 3.67 1.01
C HIS A 31 -0.73 2.78 1.65
N GLY A 32 -0.65 2.58 2.96
CA GLY A 32 -1.59 1.81 3.76
C GLY A 32 -2.87 2.58 4.12
N PHE A 33 -3.83 1.86 4.73
CA PHE A 33 -5.10 2.42 5.20
C PHE A 33 -4.89 3.58 6.18
N ALA A 34 -5.74 4.60 6.10
CA ALA A 34 -5.73 5.83 6.91
C ALA A 34 -4.44 6.67 6.82
N SER A 35 -3.51 6.30 5.93
CA SER A 35 -2.28 7.03 5.63
C SER A 35 -2.42 7.91 4.37
N ASN A 36 -1.31 8.44 3.89
CA ASN A 36 -1.18 9.15 2.62
C ASN A 36 0.27 9.06 2.12
N LYS A 37 0.54 9.60 0.94
CA LYS A 37 1.87 9.57 0.31
C LYS A 37 2.97 10.24 1.14
N GLU A 38 2.63 11.32 1.89
CA GLU A 38 3.57 12.00 2.76
C GLU A 38 3.93 11.16 3.98
N VAL A 39 2.91 10.66 4.68
CA VAL A 39 3.07 9.90 5.94
C VAL A 39 3.76 8.56 5.71
N ASN A 40 3.41 7.87 4.63
CA ASN A 40 3.97 6.55 4.36
C ASN A 40 5.34 6.60 3.67
N TRP A 41 5.62 7.62 2.84
CA TRP A 41 6.73 7.57 1.91
C TRP A 41 7.71 8.74 2.01
N VAL A 42 7.20 9.98 2.22
CA VAL A 42 8.08 11.17 2.31
C VAL A 42 8.72 11.24 3.70
N TYR A 43 7.93 11.26 4.76
CA TYR A 43 8.43 11.45 6.13
C TYR A 43 9.34 10.32 6.61
N PRO A 44 9.08 9.03 6.31
CA PRO A 44 10.02 7.96 6.62
C PRO A 44 11.27 7.96 5.72
N GLY A 45 11.36 8.86 4.73
CA GLY A 45 12.51 9.04 3.87
C GLY A 45 12.62 8.07 2.69
N TRP A 46 11.55 7.36 2.31
CA TRP A 46 11.56 6.45 1.16
C TRP A 46 11.84 7.16 -0.15
N VAL A 47 11.16 8.30 -0.41
CA VAL A 47 11.37 9.10 -1.62
C VAL A 47 12.84 9.51 -1.74
N THR A 48 13.44 10.00 -0.67
CA THR A 48 14.85 10.38 -0.65
C THR A 48 15.78 9.18 -0.85
N THR A 49 15.47 8.03 -0.24
CA THR A 49 16.26 6.80 -0.34
C THR A 49 16.28 6.27 -1.78
N LEU A 50 15.10 6.17 -2.40
CA LEU A 50 14.95 5.65 -3.77
C LEU A 50 15.55 6.61 -4.81
N ARG A 51 15.37 7.92 -4.65
CA ARG A 51 16.00 8.91 -5.52
C ARG A 51 17.54 8.85 -5.47
N ARG A 52 18.11 8.68 -4.28
CA ARG A 52 19.56 8.49 -4.11
C ARG A 52 20.06 7.21 -4.77
N ALA A 53 19.20 6.20 -4.88
CA ALA A 53 19.47 4.97 -5.61
C ALA A 53 19.17 5.09 -7.13
N GLY A 54 18.98 6.32 -7.65
CA GLY A 54 18.76 6.57 -9.08
C GLY A 54 17.39 6.12 -9.59
N ARG A 55 16.34 6.13 -8.73
CA ARG A 55 14.98 5.74 -9.11
C ARG A 55 14.08 6.97 -9.32
N ARG A 56 13.21 6.91 -10.32
CA ARG A 56 12.04 7.79 -10.42
C ARG A 56 10.97 7.27 -9.47
N THR A 57 10.65 8.05 -8.44
CA THR A 57 9.77 7.66 -7.34
C THR A 57 8.42 8.35 -7.48
N ILE A 58 7.37 7.56 -7.66
CA ILE A 58 6.01 8.05 -7.86
C ILE A 58 5.18 7.56 -6.67
N ALA A 59 4.68 8.46 -5.82
CA ALA A 59 3.85 8.05 -4.68
C ALA A 59 2.42 8.55 -4.85
N LEU A 60 1.47 7.62 -4.83
CA LEU A 60 0.04 7.83 -5.05
C LEU A 60 -0.68 8.02 -3.70
N ASP A 61 -1.64 8.95 -3.63
CA ASP A 61 -2.71 8.91 -2.64
C ASP A 61 -3.83 8.02 -3.16
N ASN A 62 -4.15 6.94 -2.46
CA ASN A 62 -5.28 6.09 -2.81
C ASN A 62 -6.59 6.87 -2.80
N ARG A 63 -7.60 6.44 -3.58
CA ARG A 63 -8.95 7.01 -3.48
C ARG A 63 -9.42 7.06 -2.03
N GLY A 64 -10.13 8.12 -1.64
CA GLY A 64 -10.58 8.34 -0.26
C GLY A 64 -9.51 8.87 0.71
N HIS A 65 -8.22 8.90 0.32
CA HIS A 65 -7.10 9.28 1.18
C HIS A 65 -6.39 10.54 0.71
N GLY A 66 -5.58 11.12 1.59
CA GLY A 66 -4.69 12.23 1.29
C GLY A 66 -5.37 13.35 0.50
N ALA A 67 -4.78 13.77 -0.62
CA ALA A 67 -5.30 14.80 -1.52
C ALA A 67 -6.19 14.26 -2.66
N SER A 68 -6.44 12.92 -2.71
CA SER A 68 -7.35 12.29 -3.67
C SER A 68 -8.82 12.49 -3.28
N THR A 69 -9.73 12.32 -4.27
CA THR A 69 -11.18 12.44 -4.10
C THR A 69 -11.69 11.57 -2.95
N LYS A 70 -12.53 12.14 -2.10
CA LYS A 70 -13.23 11.44 -1.02
C LYS A 70 -14.50 10.82 -1.54
N LEU A 71 -14.70 9.54 -1.27
CA LEU A 71 -15.83 8.74 -1.71
C LEU A 71 -16.50 8.11 -0.48
N TYR A 72 -17.82 8.02 -0.48
CA TYR A 72 -18.58 7.58 0.70
C TYR A 72 -19.38 6.30 0.45
N ASP A 73 -19.36 5.78 -0.77
CA ASP A 73 -19.95 4.49 -1.12
C ASP A 73 -18.89 3.38 -1.03
N PRO A 74 -19.05 2.37 -0.16
CA PRO A 74 -18.13 1.25 -0.04
C PRO A 74 -17.87 0.50 -1.36
N ALA A 75 -18.86 0.43 -2.27
CA ALA A 75 -18.70 -0.25 -3.55
C ALA A 75 -17.60 0.36 -4.43
N LEU A 76 -17.27 1.64 -4.22
CA LEU A 76 -16.20 2.33 -4.94
C LEU A 76 -14.80 2.03 -4.43
N TYR A 77 -14.66 1.19 -3.40
CA TYR A 77 -13.37 0.83 -2.79
C TYR A 77 -13.00 -0.64 -2.98
N HIS A 78 -13.68 -1.36 -3.89
CA HIS A 78 -13.29 -2.73 -4.20
C HIS A 78 -11.80 -2.78 -4.58
N THR A 79 -11.07 -3.79 -4.06
CA THR A 79 -9.61 -3.85 -4.21
C THR A 79 -9.17 -3.88 -5.68
N ASP A 80 -9.95 -4.49 -6.59
CA ASP A 80 -9.67 -4.44 -8.03
C ASP A 80 -9.74 -3.01 -8.58
N LEU A 81 -10.72 -2.19 -8.14
CA LEU A 81 -10.80 -0.79 -8.56
C LEU A 81 -9.60 0.02 -8.06
N MET A 82 -9.12 -0.26 -6.84
CA MET A 82 -7.94 0.40 -6.28
C MET A 82 -6.65 -0.07 -6.96
N ALA A 83 -6.59 -1.32 -7.42
CA ALA A 83 -5.51 -1.82 -8.26
C ALA A 83 -5.53 -1.16 -9.65
N ASP A 84 -6.70 -0.99 -10.24
CA ASP A 84 -6.88 -0.28 -11.50
C ASP A 84 -6.48 1.21 -11.43
N ASP A 85 -6.58 1.85 -10.27
CA ASP A 85 -6.06 3.22 -10.07
C ASP A 85 -4.55 3.28 -10.30
N ILE A 86 -3.81 2.26 -9.86
CA ILE A 86 -2.36 2.18 -10.06
C ILE A 86 -2.07 1.98 -11.56
N ARG A 87 -2.81 1.11 -12.23
CA ARG A 87 -2.70 0.92 -13.69
C ARG A 87 -3.00 2.22 -14.44
N ALA A 88 -4.07 2.93 -14.07
CA ALA A 88 -4.44 4.22 -14.67
C ALA A 88 -3.35 5.29 -14.46
N LEU A 89 -2.66 5.28 -13.31
CA LEU A 89 -1.50 6.15 -13.08
C LEU A 89 -0.35 5.82 -14.06
N LEU A 90 -0.07 4.54 -14.29
CA LEU A 90 0.94 4.13 -15.28
C LEU A 90 0.57 4.61 -16.68
N ASP A 91 -0.70 4.48 -17.06
CA ASP A 91 -1.21 4.95 -18.37
C ASP A 91 -1.09 6.47 -18.49
N HIS A 92 -1.49 7.22 -17.46
CA HIS A 92 -1.36 8.68 -17.41
C HIS A 92 0.08 9.16 -17.58
N LEU A 93 1.04 8.43 -17.01
CA LEU A 93 2.46 8.77 -17.09
C LEU A 93 3.17 8.20 -18.34
N GLY A 94 2.46 7.50 -19.20
CA GLY A 94 3.02 6.85 -20.39
C GLY A 94 4.00 5.73 -20.07
N LEU A 95 3.86 5.10 -18.88
CA LEU A 95 4.74 4.03 -18.43
C LEU A 95 4.17 2.66 -18.85
N ALA A 96 4.89 1.93 -19.68
CA ALA A 96 4.49 0.57 -20.05
C ALA A 96 4.46 -0.37 -18.84
N ARG A 97 5.45 -0.25 -17.94
CA ARG A 97 5.54 -1.00 -16.68
C ARG A 97 6.39 -0.25 -15.65
N ALA A 98 6.22 -0.57 -14.37
CA ALA A 98 7.02 -0.04 -13.25
C ALA A 98 7.26 -1.10 -12.18
N ASP A 99 8.24 -0.86 -11.29
CA ASP A 99 8.28 -1.53 -10.00
C ASP A 99 7.12 -0.98 -9.15
N VAL A 100 6.49 -1.82 -8.33
CA VAL A 100 5.37 -1.37 -7.48
C VAL A 100 5.60 -1.83 -6.05
N MET A 101 5.64 -0.88 -5.12
CA MET A 101 5.77 -1.15 -3.69
C MET A 101 4.54 -0.66 -2.95
N GLY A 102 3.85 -1.56 -2.28
CA GLY A 102 2.73 -1.24 -1.42
C GLY A 102 3.00 -1.54 0.04
N TYR A 103 2.30 -0.82 0.94
CA TYR A 103 2.32 -1.11 2.37
C TYR A 103 0.91 -1.41 2.88
N SER A 104 0.72 -2.53 3.62
CA SER A 104 -0.56 -2.93 4.23
C SER A 104 -1.70 -2.99 3.19
N MET A 105 -2.70 -2.13 3.24
CA MET A 105 -3.74 -1.99 2.20
C MET A 105 -3.12 -1.76 0.82
N GLY A 106 -2.10 -0.89 0.72
CA GLY A 106 -1.38 -0.65 -0.54
C GLY A 106 -0.66 -1.90 -1.05
N ALA A 107 -0.15 -2.77 -0.16
CA ALA A 107 0.42 -4.06 -0.54
C ALA A 107 -0.66 -5.01 -1.11
N ARG A 108 -1.88 -5.00 -0.55
CA ARG A 108 -3.02 -5.73 -1.11
C ARG A 108 -3.37 -5.23 -2.51
N ASN A 109 -3.47 -3.92 -2.71
CA ASN A 109 -3.71 -3.33 -4.03
C ASN A 109 -2.61 -3.71 -5.03
N THR A 110 -1.34 -3.74 -4.59
CA THR A 110 -0.18 -4.16 -5.40
C THR A 110 -0.28 -5.64 -5.80
N ALA A 111 -0.69 -6.53 -4.88
CA ALA A 111 -0.88 -7.95 -5.19
C ALA A 111 -2.03 -8.17 -6.19
N PHE A 112 -3.14 -7.44 -6.05
CA PHE A 112 -4.25 -7.47 -7.00
C PHE A 112 -3.84 -6.95 -8.37
N LEU A 113 -3.06 -5.86 -8.43
CA LEU A 113 -2.48 -5.36 -9.68
C LEU A 113 -1.57 -6.42 -10.34
N ALA A 114 -0.67 -7.03 -9.57
CA ALA A 114 0.25 -8.05 -10.07
C ALA A 114 -0.49 -9.29 -10.60
N ARG A 115 -1.63 -9.66 -9.98
CA ARG A 115 -2.50 -10.72 -10.46
C ARG A 115 -3.23 -10.37 -11.76
N ALA A 116 -3.83 -9.16 -11.82
CA ALA A 116 -4.70 -8.77 -12.93
C ALA A 116 -3.93 -8.19 -14.13
N HIS A 117 -2.81 -7.53 -13.87
CA HIS A 117 -2.01 -6.77 -14.84
C HIS A 117 -0.51 -7.00 -14.63
N GLY A 118 -0.10 -8.27 -14.50
CA GLY A 118 1.31 -8.64 -14.25
C GLY A 118 2.29 -8.08 -15.27
N GLU A 119 1.87 -7.91 -16.53
CA GLU A 119 2.66 -7.30 -17.61
C GLU A 119 3.01 -5.82 -17.35
N ARG A 120 2.22 -5.13 -16.49
CA ARG A 120 2.46 -3.74 -16.09
C ARG A 120 3.39 -3.62 -14.89
N VAL A 121 3.69 -4.73 -14.21
CA VAL A 121 4.50 -4.79 -12.98
C VAL A 121 5.83 -5.47 -13.27
N ARG A 122 6.94 -4.77 -13.08
CA ARG A 122 8.28 -5.32 -13.25
C ARG A 122 8.68 -6.19 -12.06
N CYS A 123 8.43 -5.69 -10.85
CA CYS A 123 8.47 -6.46 -9.62
C CYS A 123 7.47 -5.87 -8.61
N ALA A 124 7.03 -6.67 -7.65
CA ALA A 124 6.13 -6.28 -6.58
C ALA A 124 6.84 -6.36 -5.22
N ILE A 125 6.63 -5.34 -4.37
CA ILE A 125 7.13 -5.34 -3.00
C ILE A 125 5.93 -5.15 -2.07
N LEU A 126 5.66 -6.16 -1.24
CA LEU A 126 4.56 -6.18 -0.28
C LEU A 126 5.12 -5.96 1.13
N GLY A 127 5.00 -4.74 1.66
CA GLY A 127 5.35 -4.40 3.03
C GLY A 127 4.14 -4.48 3.96
N GLY A 128 4.29 -5.07 5.17
CA GLY A 128 3.20 -5.15 6.15
C GLY A 128 1.98 -5.95 5.68
N LEU A 129 2.18 -6.94 4.80
CA LEU A 129 1.16 -7.89 4.37
C LEU A 129 1.82 -9.22 4.03
N GLY A 130 1.48 -10.23 4.81
CA GLY A 130 1.88 -11.62 4.63
C GLY A 130 0.67 -12.50 4.28
N ILE A 131 0.55 -13.65 4.93
CA ILE A 131 -0.48 -14.67 4.64
C ILE A 131 -1.92 -14.16 4.80
N HIS A 132 -2.15 -13.03 5.47
CA HIS A 132 -3.46 -12.40 5.56
C HIS A 132 -3.96 -11.78 4.22
N LEU A 133 -3.14 -11.79 3.16
CA LEU A 133 -3.63 -11.61 1.79
C LEU A 133 -4.60 -12.73 1.37
N VAL A 134 -4.40 -13.94 1.91
CA VAL A 134 -5.13 -15.17 1.53
C VAL A 134 -6.12 -15.60 2.63
N LYS A 135 -5.72 -15.56 3.90
CA LYS A 135 -6.49 -16.12 5.03
C LYS A 135 -7.51 -15.16 5.63
N ASP A 136 -7.28 -13.84 5.51
CA ASP A 136 -8.12 -12.81 6.13
C ASP A 136 -8.52 -11.72 5.14
N GLY A 137 -9.77 -11.27 5.22
CA GLY A 137 -10.33 -10.20 4.39
C GLY A 137 -9.84 -8.77 4.74
N GLY A 138 -8.63 -8.64 5.34
CA GLY A 138 -8.06 -7.36 5.74
C GLY A 138 -8.47 -6.90 7.15
N LEU A 139 -8.33 -5.60 7.43
CA LEU A 139 -8.63 -5.02 8.75
C LEU A 139 -10.09 -5.25 9.18
N PRO A 140 -10.37 -5.45 10.50
CA PRO A 140 -11.71 -5.72 11.00
C PRO A 140 -12.73 -4.62 10.65
N GLY A 141 -13.97 -5.02 10.38
CA GLY A 141 -15.07 -4.08 10.12
C GLY A 141 -15.42 -3.17 11.31
N SER A 142 -15.05 -3.54 12.53
CA SER A 142 -15.19 -2.71 13.74
C SER A 142 -14.46 -1.36 13.65
N ILE A 143 -13.40 -1.28 12.84
CA ILE A 143 -12.68 -0.02 12.57
C ILE A 143 -13.60 1.01 11.90
N ALA A 144 -14.52 0.58 11.01
CA ALA A 144 -15.47 1.50 10.40
C ALA A 144 -16.38 2.17 11.46
N ALA A 145 -16.89 1.39 12.41
CA ALA A 145 -17.69 1.93 13.50
C ALA A 145 -16.89 2.91 14.38
N ALA A 146 -15.61 2.59 14.64
CA ALA A 146 -14.72 3.48 15.39
C ALA A 146 -14.48 4.82 14.67
N LEU A 147 -14.32 4.80 13.34
CA LEU A 147 -14.16 6.02 12.53
C LEU A 147 -15.43 6.88 12.49
N GLU A 148 -16.60 6.27 12.55
CA GLU A 148 -17.91 6.95 12.54
C GLU A 148 -18.37 7.41 13.93
N ALA A 149 -17.79 6.88 15.00
CA ALA A 149 -18.14 7.24 16.36
C ALA A 149 -18.06 8.77 16.57
N PRO A 150 -18.99 9.38 17.33
CA PRO A 150 -18.99 10.83 17.60
C PRO A 150 -17.66 11.30 18.20
N SER A 151 -17.10 10.53 19.12
CA SER A 151 -15.87 10.86 19.83
C SER A 151 -14.96 9.61 19.94
N VAL A 152 -13.66 9.82 20.14
CA VAL A 152 -12.69 8.73 20.35
C VAL A 152 -12.92 8.03 21.70
N GLU A 153 -13.52 8.71 22.67
CA GLU A 153 -13.88 8.18 23.99
C GLU A 153 -14.97 7.10 23.87
N ASP A 154 -15.84 7.19 22.86
CA ASP A 154 -16.91 6.23 22.60
C ASP A 154 -16.37 4.92 21.99
N VAL A 155 -15.11 4.89 21.56
CA VAL A 155 -14.50 3.72 20.93
C VAL A 155 -13.88 2.82 22.00
N THR A 156 -14.46 1.64 22.20
CA THR A 156 -13.99 0.66 23.21
C THR A 156 -12.96 -0.33 22.64
N ASP A 157 -13.05 -0.65 21.33
CA ASP A 157 -12.10 -1.54 20.67
C ASP A 157 -10.71 -0.90 20.55
N PRO A 158 -9.64 -1.52 21.09
CA PRO A 158 -8.29 -0.94 21.06
C PRO A 158 -7.76 -0.69 19.64
N GLN A 159 -8.01 -1.59 18.69
CA GLN A 159 -7.57 -1.45 17.31
C GLN A 159 -8.35 -0.34 16.60
N GLY A 160 -9.67 -0.27 16.81
CA GLY A 160 -10.52 0.81 16.33
C GLY A 160 -10.06 2.17 16.86
N ARG A 161 -9.73 2.26 18.16
CA ARG A 161 -9.19 3.49 18.78
C ARG A 161 -7.87 3.91 18.17
N MET A 162 -6.97 2.96 17.91
CA MET A 162 -5.67 3.23 17.27
C MET A 162 -5.86 3.82 15.86
N PHE A 163 -6.69 3.20 15.02
CA PHE A 163 -6.96 3.71 13.67
C PHE A 163 -7.73 5.03 13.67
N ARG A 164 -8.63 5.23 14.63
CA ARG A 164 -9.33 6.50 14.80
C ARG A 164 -8.35 7.62 15.15
N ALA A 165 -7.46 7.43 16.12
CA ALA A 165 -6.44 8.39 16.50
C ALA A 165 -5.48 8.68 15.34
N PHE A 166 -5.08 7.65 14.58
CA PHE A 166 -4.24 7.80 13.41
C PHE A 166 -4.93 8.61 12.31
N ALA A 167 -6.22 8.37 12.04
CA ALA A 167 -7.00 9.14 11.07
C ALA A 167 -7.11 10.62 11.46
N GLU A 168 -7.27 10.93 12.75
CA GLU A 168 -7.29 12.30 13.26
C GLU A 168 -5.92 12.97 13.13
N GLN A 169 -4.84 12.28 13.48
CA GLN A 169 -3.47 12.78 13.33
C GLN A 169 -3.11 13.08 11.87
N THR A 170 -3.56 12.25 10.93
CA THR A 170 -3.34 12.44 9.49
C THR A 170 -4.36 13.40 8.86
N LYS A 171 -5.30 13.93 9.64
CA LYS A 171 -6.42 14.79 9.18
C LYS A 171 -7.22 14.15 8.04
N SER A 172 -7.38 12.85 8.09
CA SER A 172 -8.12 12.07 7.09
C SER A 172 -9.64 12.28 7.23
N ASP A 173 -10.36 12.17 6.12
CA ASP A 173 -11.82 12.11 6.12
C ASP A 173 -12.27 10.75 6.67
N ARG A 174 -12.79 10.73 7.90
CA ARG A 174 -13.16 9.52 8.63
C ARG A 174 -14.31 8.75 7.97
N LEU A 175 -15.26 9.45 7.34
CA LEU A 175 -16.38 8.81 6.65
C LEU A 175 -15.94 8.14 5.35
N ALA A 176 -15.03 8.78 4.61
CA ALA A 176 -14.41 8.17 3.44
C ALA A 176 -13.56 6.93 3.83
N LEU A 177 -12.84 7.00 4.95
CA LEU A 177 -12.10 5.85 5.49
C LEU A 177 -13.04 4.72 5.94
N ALA A 178 -14.18 5.04 6.58
CA ALA A 178 -15.17 4.05 6.98
C ALA A 178 -15.77 3.33 5.76
N ALA A 179 -16.06 4.06 4.69
CA ALA A 179 -16.49 3.47 3.42
C ALA A 179 -15.38 2.59 2.81
N CYS A 180 -14.13 3.07 2.82
CA CYS A 180 -12.98 2.33 2.31
C CYS A 180 -12.79 0.99 3.03
N ILE A 181 -12.79 0.96 4.37
CA ILE A 181 -12.57 -0.29 5.11
C ILE A 181 -13.69 -1.31 4.90
N ARG A 182 -14.92 -0.85 4.62
CA ARG A 182 -16.04 -1.74 4.27
C ARG A 182 -15.91 -2.31 2.86
N GLY A 183 -15.36 -1.54 1.93
CA GLY A 183 -15.26 -1.91 0.51
C GLY A 183 -14.00 -2.70 0.13
N SER A 184 -12.87 -2.51 0.83
CA SER A 184 -11.55 -3.00 0.44
C SER A 184 -11.10 -4.25 1.21
N ARG A 185 -11.97 -5.27 1.35
CA ARG A 185 -11.71 -6.47 2.16
C ARG A 185 -11.51 -7.75 1.34
N GLN A 186 -11.31 -7.65 0.04
CA GLN A 186 -11.14 -8.81 -0.82
C GLN A 186 -9.79 -9.50 -0.53
N SER A 187 -9.81 -10.83 -0.50
CA SER A 187 -8.65 -11.71 -0.41
C SER A 187 -8.41 -12.41 -1.75
N LEU A 188 -7.19 -12.82 -2.00
CA LEU A 188 -6.88 -13.73 -3.09
C LEU A 188 -6.90 -15.17 -2.57
N SER A 189 -7.37 -16.10 -3.40
CA SER A 189 -7.25 -17.53 -3.10
C SER A 189 -5.79 -18.00 -3.25
N PRO A 190 -5.41 -19.14 -2.65
CA PRO A 190 -4.09 -19.73 -2.87
C PRO A 190 -3.77 -19.97 -4.35
N SER A 191 -4.78 -20.36 -5.15
CA SER A 191 -4.61 -20.57 -6.58
C SER A 191 -4.38 -19.29 -7.37
N GLU A 192 -4.96 -18.15 -6.96
CA GLU A 192 -4.72 -16.86 -7.59
C GLU A 192 -3.33 -16.34 -7.28
N VAL A 193 -2.85 -16.43 -6.04
CA VAL A 193 -1.48 -15.98 -5.70
C VAL A 193 -0.42 -16.86 -6.37
N ALA A 194 -0.69 -18.16 -6.55
CA ALA A 194 0.20 -19.08 -7.27
C ALA A 194 0.34 -18.77 -8.77
N GLN A 195 -0.57 -17.99 -9.35
CA GLN A 195 -0.51 -17.54 -10.75
C GLN A 195 0.25 -16.22 -10.93
N ILE A 196 0.62 -15.54 -9.85
CA ILE A 196 1.40 -14.30 -9.94
C ILE A 196 2.83 -14.65 -10.37
N ALA A 197 3.18 -14.31 -11.61
CA ALA A 197 4.50 -14.58 -12.20
C ALA A 197 5.50 -13.41 -12.06
N VAL A 198 5.15 -12.39 -11.26
CA VAL A 198 5.97 -11.19 -11.05
C VAL A 198 6.98 -11.45 -9.92
N PRO A 199 8.29 -11.13 -10.09
CA PRO A 199 9.25 -11.19 -8.99
C PRO A 199 8.74 -10.44 -7.76
N MET A 200 8.75 -11.07 -6.58
CA MET A 200 8.07 -10.52 -5.40
C MET A 200 8.95 -10.57 -4.15
N LEU A 201 8.98 -9.45 -3.40
CA LEU A 201 9.50 -9.37 -2.04
C LEU A 201 8.35 -9.13 -1.06
N ILE A 202 8.25 -9.98 -0.03
CA ILE A 202 7.23 -9.87 1.03
C ILE A 202 7.94 -9.60 2.35
N ALA A 203 7.67 -8.43 2.95
CA ALA A 203 8.38 -7.95 4.14
C ALA A 203 7.42 -7.64 5.28
N VAL A 204 7.59 -8.28 6.44
CA VAL A 204 6.72 -8.11 7.60
C VAL A 204 7.57 -8.00 8.88
N GLY A 205 7.14 -7.15 9.79
CA GLY A 205 7.75 -7.02 11.12
C GLY A 205 7.54 -8.26 11.97
N THR A 206 8.54 -8.67 12.75
CA THR A 206 8.43 -9.86 13.61
C THR A 206 7.47 -9.67 14.80
N LYS A 207 7.01 -8.43 15.05
CA LYS A 207 5.98 -8.08 16.03
C LYS A 207 4.69 -7.55 15.38
N ASP A 208 4.55 -7.71 14.06
CA ASP A 208 3.36 -7.32 13.31
C ASP A 208 2.27 -8.39 13.49
N ASP A 209 1.22 -8.05 14.20
CA ASP A 209 0.05 -8.90 14.49
C ASP A 209 -1.08 -8.74 13.46
N ILE A 210 -0.91 -7.84 12.45
CA ILE A 210 -1.91 -7.53 11.43
C ILE A 210 -1.64 -8.29 10.12
N ALA A 211 -0.36 -8.41 9.73
CA ALA A 211 0.01 -8.86 8.39
C ALA A 211 0.00 -10.39 8.18
N GLY A 212 0.23 -11.14 9.25
CA GLY A 212 0.51 -12.58 9.17
C GLY A 212 1.90 -12.89 8.57
N SER A 213 2.22 -14.18 8.46
CA SER A 213 3.56 -14.66 8.09
C SER A 213 3.95 -14.29 6.64
N PRO A 214 5.10 -13.61 6.41
CA PRO A 214 5.62 -13.37 5.06
C PRO A 214 6.10 -14.65 4.39
N ARG A 215 6.62 -15.62 5.18
CA ARG A 215 7.14 -16.89 4.67
C ARG A 215 6.04 -17.80 4.16
N GLU A 216 4.88 -17.84 4.87
CA GLU A 216 3.72 -18.61 4.42
C GLU A 216 3.18 -18.06 3.11
N LEU A 217 3.11 -16.72 2.94
CA LEU A 217 2.68 -16.15 1.67
C LEU A 217 3.69 -16.40 0.56
N ALA A 218 5.00 -16.22 0.84
CA ALA A 218 6.06 -16.46 -0.14
C ALA A 218 6.09 -17.91 -0.62
N ALA A 219 5.73 -18.86 0.22
CA ALA A 219 5.62 -20.28 -0.17
C ALA A 219 4.51 -20.55 -1.20
N LEU A 220 3.52 -19.66 -1.31
CA LEU A 220 2.41 -19.77 -2.27
C LEU A 220 2.71 -19.07 -3.61
N VAL A 221 3.64 -18.11 -3.64
CA VAL A 221 3.96 -17.31 -4.84
C VAL A 221 5.27 -17.80 -5.44
N PRO A 222 5.29 -18.29 -6.70
CA PRO A 222 6.51 -18.80 -7.31
C PRO A 222 7.64 -17.76 -7.34
N GLY A 223 8.81 -18.13 -6.79
CA GLY A 223 9.99 -17.25 -6.79
C GLY A 223 9.94 -16.06 -5.83
N ALA A 224 8.91 -15.94 -5.01
CA ALA A 224 8.83 -14.85 -4.03
C ALA A 224 9.89 -15.02 -2.92
N ARG A 225 10.37 -13.87 -2.42
CA ARG A 225 11.32 -13.79 -1.30
C ARG A 225 10.60 -13.25 -0.07
N ALA A 226 10.86 -13.83 1.10
CA ALA A 226 10.32 -13.37 2.38
C ALA A 226 11.40 -12.64 3.19
N LEU A 227 11.00 -11.55 3.86
CA LEU A 227 11.83 -10.80 4.80
C LEU A 227 11.09 -10.63 6.13
N ASP A 228 11.72 -11.07 7.22
CA ASP A 228 11.31 -10.71 8.58
C ASP A 228 12.06 -9.44 9.00
N ILE A 229 11.33 -8.37 9.40
CA ILE A 229 11.93 -7.13 9.90
C ILE A 229 12.02 -7.23 11.43
N PRO A 230 13.25 -7.37 12.01
CA PRO A 230 13.39 -7.73 13.42
C PRO A 230 12.84 -6.68 14.37
N GLY A 231 12.03 -7.10 15.36
CA GLY A 231 11.56 -6.28 16.47
C GLY A 231 10.58 -5.16 16.10
N ARG A 232 10.07 -5.13 14.87
CA ARG A 232 9.12 -4.11 14.39
C ARG A 232 7.70 -4.62 14.37
N ASP A 233 6.78 -3.75 14.79
CA ASP A 233 5.34 -3.90 14.62
C ASP A 233 4.88 -3.36 13.25
N HIS A 234 3.56 -3.37 13.01
CA HIS A 234 2.96 -2.92 11.76
C HIS A 234 3.26 -1.46 11.41
N MET A 235 3.27 -0.56 12.38
CA MET A 235 3.45 0.89 12.14
C MET A 235 4.93 1.27 11.97
N LEU A 236 5.83 0.62 12.72
CA LEU A 236 7.25 0.94 12.71
C LEU A 236 8.03 0.28 11.58
N SER A 237 7.52 -0.81 11.01
CA SER A 237 8.18 -1.54 9.91
C SER A 237 8.37 -0.68 8.66
N VAL A 238 7.42 0.19 8.32
CA VAL A 238 7.45 0.95 7.07
C VAL A 238 8.69 1.83 6.92
N GLY A 239 9.18 2.42 8.01
CA GLY A 239 10.36 3.29 8.00
C GLY A 239 11.67 2.59 8.32
N ASP A 240 11.64 1.29 8.60
CA ASP A 240 12.80 0.57 9.12
C ASP A 240 13.97 0.49 8.13
N ARG A 241 15.18 0.59 8.67
CA ARG A 241 16.42 0.54 7.89
C ARG A 241 16.61 -0.81 7.19
N ALA A 242 16.36 -1.91 7.89
CA ALA A 242 16.52 -3.25 7.32
C ALA A 242 15.55 -3.47 6.14
N PHE A 243 14.33 -2.94 6.23
CA PHE A 243 13.38 -2.98 5.13
C PHE A 243 13.89 -2.19 3.92
N LYS A 244 14.39 -0.96 4.12
CA LYS A 244 14.96 -0.13 3.04
C LYS A 244 16.14 -0.81 2.34
N GLU A 245 17.08 -1.34 3.11
CA GLU A 245 18.26 -2.03 2.57
C GLU A 245 17.88 -3.29 1.77
N ALA A 246 16.90 -4.05 2.26
CA ALA A 246 16.42 -5.24 1.55
C ALA A 246 15.68 -4.89 0.25
N VAL A 247 14.86 -3.83 0.25
CA VAL A 247 14.19 -3.34 -0.97
C VAL A 247 15.20 -2.88 -2.01
N LEU A 248 16.21 -2.08 -1.63
CA LEU A 248 17.23 -1.63 -2.57
C LEU A 248 17.98 -2.81 -3.19
N ARG A 249 18.40 -3.78 -2.37
CA ARG A 249 19.05 -5.01 -2.85
C ARG A 249 18.14 -5.79 -3.80
N PHE A 250 16.88 -5.97 -3.44
CA PHE A 250 15.92 -6.68 -4.29
C PHE A 250 15.73 -5.99 -5.64
N LEU A 251 15.66 -4.66 -5.67
CA LEU A 251 15.56 -3.87 -6.90
C LEU A 251 16.80 -3.96 -7.80
N GLU A 252 17.98 -4.21 -7.23
CA GLU A 252 19.23 -4.43 -7.98
C GLU A 252 19.34 -5.86 -8.53
N GLU A 253 18.87 -6.85 -7.75
CA GLU A 253 19.01 -8.28 -8.05
C GLU A 253 17.84 -8.87 -8.86
N ARG A 254 16.73 -8.15 -9.03
CA ARG A 254 15.58 -8.67 -9.76
C ARG A 254 15.91 -8.94 -11.24
N PRO A 255 15.34 -9.98 -11.85
CA PRO A 255 15.54 -10.31 -13.25
C PRO A 255 14.97 -9.24 -14.21
#